data_e1e2218da72639b6b90b36ea73a04c93
#
_entry.id   e1e2218da72639b6b90b36ea73a04c93
#
_cell.length_a   1.000
_cell.length_b   1.000
_cell.length_c   1.000
_cell.angle_alpha   90.00
_cell.angle_beta   90.00
_cell.angle_gamma   90.00
#
_symmetry.space_group_name_H-M   'P 1'
#
loop_
_entity.id
_entity.type
_entity.pdbx_description
1 polymer ?
#
loop_
_entity_poly.entity_id
_entity_poly.type
_entity_poly.pdbx_seq_one_letter_code
_entity_poly.pdbx_strand_id
1 'polypeptide(L)'
;LAKAKEGVPEAELTSRIQEQTGLGAYTAQDFGWKTISWVLKNTGIGINFGTTIVLGFIVGMAIAGQTFYLFTVENLKQFGALKAMGASTFTLARMILLQAFTVGFIGYGIGIGLATGFGLLSANSGGLPFVETWQLLLIVLIALLGICACSALISIVKLARLEPAIVFR
;
A
#
# COMPACT_ATOMS: atom_id res chain seq x y z
N LEU A 1 -31.88 -3.56 -21.39
CA LEU A 1 -30.59 -3.41 -22.09
C LEU A 1 -30.91 -3.08 -23.55
N ALA A 2 -30.58 -1.85 -23.97
CA ALA A 2 -30.67 -1.44 -25.37
C ALA A 2 -29.28 -1.63 -26.02
N LYS A 3 -29.26 -2.21 -27.21
CA LYS A 3 -28.01 -2.36 -27.98
C LYS A 3 -27.99 -1.29 -29.08
N ALA A 4 -26.91 -0.53 -29.14
CA ALA A 4 -26.75 0.47 -30.20
C ALA A 4 -26.71 -0.22 -31.57
N LYS A 5 -27.31 0.39 -32.57
CA LYS A 5 -27.22 -0.04 -33.97
C LYS A 5 -25.82 0.36 -34.48
N GLU A 6 -25.26 -0.42 -35.37
CA GLU A 6 -23.93 -0.11 -35.93
C GLU A 6 -23.92 1.32 -36.52
N GLY A 7 -22.96 2.13 -36.04
CA GLY A 7 -22.75 3.50 -36.49
C GLY A 7 -23.30 4.61 -35.58
N VAL A 8 -24.00 4.30 -34.48
CA VAL A 8 -24.48 5.33 -33.54
C VAL A 8 -23.59 5.33 -32.28
N PRO A 9 -22.97 6.46 -31.90
CA PRO A 9 -22.20 6.56 -30.66
C PRO A 9 -23.08 6.30 -29.44
N GLU A 10 -22.60 5.50 -28.48
CA GLU A 10 -23.35 5.13 -27.27
C GLU A 10 -23.83 6.36 -26.47
N ALA A 11 -23.02 7.42 -26.43
CA ALA A 11 -23.37 8.67 -25.76
C ALA A 11 -24.55 9.40 -26.40
N GLU A 12 -24.68 9.34 -27.72
CA GLU A 12 -25.79 9.95 -28.43
C GLU A 12 -27.08 9.14 -28.27
N LEU A 13 -26.97 7.82 -28.19
CA LEU A 13 -28.11 6.95 -27.94
C LEU A 13 -28.66 7.17 -26.53
N THR A 14 -27.80 7.32 -25.52
CA THR A 14 -28.22 7.55 -24.13
C THR A 14 -28.94 8.89 -23.98
N SER A 15 -28.47 9.98 -24.62
CA SER A 15 -29.13 11.29 -24.58
C SER A 15 -30.48 11.26 -25.25
N ARG A 16 -30.62 10.62 -26.42
CA ARG A 16 -31.92 10.48 -27.13
C ARG A 16 -32.94 9.68 -26.32
N ILE A 17 -32.51 8.59 -25.67
CA ILE A 17 -33.43 7.80 -24.83
C ILE A 17 -33.87 8.63 -23.61
N GLN A 18 -32.97 9.41 -23.01
CA GLN A 18 -33.30 10.25 -21.88
C GLN A 18 -34.26 11.38 -22.23
N GLU A 19 -34.11 12.02 -23.40
CA GLU A 19 -35.01 13.06 -23.89
C GLU A 19 -36.39 12.52 -24.27
N GLN A 20 -36.46 11.34 -24.90
CA GLN A 20 -37.70 10.77 -25.38
C GLN A 20 -38.53 10.05 -24.32
N THR A 21 -37.89 9.48 -23.31
CA THR A 21 -38.57 8.64 -22.32
C THR A 21 -38.58 9.23 -20.91
N GLY A 22 -37.79 10.25 -20.62
CA GLY A 22 -37.58 10.79 -19.27
C GLY A 22 -36.90 9.82 -18.29
N LEU A 23 -36.48 8.66 -18.79
CA LEU A 23 -35.77 7.64 -17.99
C LEU A 23 -34.25 7.85 -18.03
N GLY A 24 -33.58 7.62 -16.94
CA GLY A 24 -32.10 7.70 -16.88
C GLY A 24 -31.45 6.62 -17.73
N ALA A 25 -30.89 6.99 -18.86
CA ALA A 25 -30.08 6.12 -19.72
C ALA A 25 -28.60 6.40 -19.45
N TYR A 26 -27.83 5.34 -19.34
CA TYR A 26 -26.38 5.42 -19.05
C TYR A 26 -25.61 4.46 -19.94
N THR A 27 -24.41 4.83 -20.35
CA THR A 27 -23.49 3.88 -20.97
C THR A 27 -23.11 2.79 -19.98
N ALA A 28 -22.62 1.65 -20.44
CA ALA A 28 -22.17 0.57 -19.56
C ALA A 28 -21.10 1.05 -18.57
N GLN A 29 -20.22 1.93 -19.01
CA GLN A 29 -19.15 2.50 -18.21
C GLN A 29 -19.69 3.49 -17.16
N ASP A 30 -20.56 4.41 -17.56
CA ASP A 30 -21.16 5.40 -16.65
C ASP A 30 -22.04 4.72 -15.59
N PHE A 31 -22.80 3.71 -16.00
CA PHE A 31 -23.62 2.93 -15.09
C PHE A 31 -22.75 2.18 -14.05
N GLY A 32 -21.62 1.60 -14.49
CA GLY A 32 -20.64 0.96 -13.62
C GLY A 32 -20.11 1.95 -12.57
N TRP A 33 -19.63 3.11 -12.98
CA TRP A 33 -19.14 4.14 -12.07
C TRP A 33 -20.22 4.68 -11.12
N LYS A 34 -21.42 4.89 -11.62
CA LYS A 34 -22.55 5.34 -10.80
C LYS A 34 -22.93 4.31 -9.74
N THR A 35 -22.95 3.02 -10.12
CA THR A 35 -23.23 1.92 -9.20
C THR A 35 -22.16 1.81 -8.13
N ILE A 36 -20.86 1.84 -8.51
CA ILE A 36 -19.75 1.80 -7.58
C ILE A 36 -19.82 2.97 -6.59
N SER A 37 -20.03 4.19 -7.10
CA SER A 37 -20.11 5.39 -6.25
C SER A 37 -21.30 5.35 -5.29
N TRP A 38 -22.43 4.82 -5.73
CA TRP A 38 -23.60 4.64 -4.89
C TRP A 38 -23.36 3.60 -3.79
N VAL A 39 -22.80 2.45 -4.13
CA VAL A 39 -22.45 1.40 -3.17
C VAL A 39 -21.46 1.93 -2.14
N LEU A 40 -20.40 2.61 -2.56
CA LEU A 40 -19.39 3.16 -1.64
C LEU A 40 -19.98 4.20 -0.67
N LYS A 41 -20.96 5.01 -1.16
CA LYS A 41 -21.58 6.06 -0.32
C LYS A 41 -22.68 5.53 0.60
N ASN A 42 -23.45 4.54 0.17
CA ASN A 42 -24.69 4.16 0.84
C ASN A 42 -24.64 2.84 1.60
N THR A 43 -23.65 1.96 1.35
CA THR A 43 -23.60 0.63 1.97
C THR A 43 -22.61 0.50 3.12
N GLY A 44 -21.84 1.53 3.45
CA GLY A 44 -20.80 1.44 4.49
C GLY A 44 -19.63 0.49 4.15
N ILE A 45 -19.71 -0.26 3.06
CA ILE A 45 -18.65 -1.19 2.61
C ILE A 45 -17.34 -0.41 2.42
N GLY A 46 -17.40 0.75 1.73
CA GLY A 46 -16.24 1.59 1.51
C GLY A 46 -15.60 2.08 2.81
N ILE A 47 -16.40 2.40 3.82
CA ILE A 47 -15.92 2.85 5.14
C ILE A 47 -15.23 1.69 5.87
N ASN A 48 -15.85 0.50 5.90
CA ASN A 48 -15.27 -0.67 6.56
C ASN A 48 -13.92 -1.09 5.95
N PHE A 49 -13.85 -1.20 4.63
CA PHE A 49 -12.59 -1.51 3.97
C PHE A 49 -11.56 -0.39 4.13
N GLY A 50 -11.98 0.87 4.01
CA GLY A 50 -11.10 2.02 4.20
C GLY A 50 -10.52 2.07 5.63
N THR A 51 -11.33 1.88 6.66
CA THR A 51 -10.86 1.83 8.06
C THR A 51 -9.89 0.67 8.29
N THR A 52 -10.18 -0.51 7.74
CA THR A 52 -9.29 -1.68 7.86
C THR A 52 -7.92 -1.41 7.21
N ILE A 53 -7.90 -0.79 6.03
CA ILE A 53 -6.65 -0.42 5.33
C ILE A 53 -5.85 0.60 6.16
N VAL A 54 -6.52 1.64 6.68
CA VAL A 54 -5.86 2.68 7.49
C VAL A 54 -5.32 2.09 8.79
N LEU A 55 -6.09 1.27 9.48
CA LEU A 55 -5.63 0.61 10.70
C LEU A 55 -4.45 -0.33 10.42
N GLY A 56 -4.52 -1.14 9.36
CA GLY A 56 -3.42 -2.01 8.95
C GLY A 56 -2.15 -1.21 8.63
N PHE A 57 -2.29 -0.06 7.97
CA PHE A 57 -1.18 0.83 7.67
C PHE A 57 -0.54 1.42 8.94
N ILE A 58 -1.37 1.91 9.88
CA ILE A 58 -0.89 2.48 11.15
C ILE A 58 -0.17 1.42 11.98
N VAL A 59 -0.75 0.23 12.12
CA VAL A 59 -0.16 -0.88 12.87
C VAL A 59 1.14 -1.35 12.20
N GLY A 60 1.14 -1.50 10.87
CA GLY A 60 2.33 -1.88 10.12
C GLY A 60 3.46 -0.86 10.27
N MET A 61 3.16 0.44 10.22
CA MET A 61 4.14 1.51 10.46
C MET A 61 4.68 1.49 11.89
N ALA A 62 3.83 1.27 12.89
CA ALA A 62 4.24 1.21 14.29
C ALA A 62 5.18 0.02 14.54
N ILE A 63 4.82 -1.18 14.06
CA ILE A 63 5.63 -2.40 14.21
C ILE A 63 6.95 -2.25 13.46
N ALA A 64 6.94 -1.81 12.20
CA ALA A 64 8.16 -1.59 11.44
C ALA A 64 9.07 -0.56 12.11
N GLY A 65 8.52 0.57 12.56
CA GLY A 65 9.26 1.61 13.28
C GLY A 65 9.92 1.08 14.55
N GLN A 66 9.18 0.35 15.37
CA GLN A 66 9.68 -0.26 16.60
C GLN A 66 10.77 -1.30 16.31
N THR A 67 10.57 -2.14 15.31
CA THR A 67 11.54 -3.19 14.94
C THR A 67 12.85 -2.59 14.45
N PHE A 68 12.83 -1.62 13.57
CA PHE A 68 14.04 -0.94 13.10
C PHE A 68 14.72 -0.14 14.20
N TYR A 69 13.94 0.48 15.09
CA TYR A 69 14.49 1.16 16.26
C TYR A 69 15.24 0.19 17.17
N LEU A 70 14.60 -0.93 17.54
CA LEU A 70 15.19 -1.95 18.41
C LEU A 70 16.44 -2.55 17.76
N PHE A 71 16.39 -2.91 16.48
CA PHE A 71 17.53 -3.38 15.71
C PHE A 71 18.71 -2.39 15.79
N THR A 72 18.45 -1.10 15.62
CA THR A 72 19.49 -0.07 15.69
C THR A 72 20.08 0.02 17.10
N VAL A 73 19.25 -0.05 18.14
CA VAL A 73 19.70 0.00 19.55
C VAL A 73 20.55 -1.21 19.91
N GLU A 74 20.14 -2.40 19.53
CA GLU A 74 20.87 -3.64 19.79
C GLU A 74 22.23 -3.69 19.08
N ASN A 75 22.31 -3.11 17.90
CA ASN A 75 23.56 -3.06 17.11
C ASN A 75 24.38 -1.78 17.29
N LEU A 76 24.07 -0.95 18.31
CA LEU A 76 24.76 0.31 18.56
C LEU A 76 26.27 0.16 18.74
N LYS A 77 26.71 -0.88 19.45
CA LYS A 77 28.14 -1.16 19.66
C LYS A 77 28.87 -1.46 18.36
N GLN A 78 28.21 -2.20 17.44
CA GLN A 78 28.77 -2.53 16.13
C GLN A 78 28.86 -1.29 15.23
N PHE A 79 27.80 -0.47 15.21
CA PHE A 79 27.81 0.81 14.48
C PHE A 79 28.82 1.79 15.04
N GLY A 80 28.99 1.83 16.38
CA GLY A 80 30.02 2.64 17.04
C GLY A 80 31.43 2.20 16.67
N ALA A 81 31.70 0.91 16.65
CA ALA A 81 32.99 0.36 16.22
C ALA A 81 33.29 0.70 14.74
N LEU A 82 32.32 0.55 13.85
CA LEU A 82 32.46 0.95 12.45
C LEU A 82 32.76 2.46 12.30
N LYS A 83 32.09 3.30 13.09
CA LYS A 83 32.33 4.74 13.13
C LYS A 83 33.73 5.09 13.63
N ALA A 84 34.22 4.39 14.64
CA ALA A 84 35.60 4.53 15.18
C ALA A 84 36.64 4.10 14.15
N MET A 85 36.36 3.11 13.31
CA MET A 85 37.21 2.71 12.17
C MET A 85 37.13 3.67 10.96
N GLY A 86 36.38 4.76 11.06
CA GLY A 86 36.31 5.79 10.02
C GLY A 86 35.10 5.70 9.07
N ALA A 87 34.13 4.82 9.35
CA ALA A 87 32.91 4.78 8.55
C ALA A 87 32.10 6.06 8.73
N SER A 88 31.72 6.69 7.62
CA SER A 88 30.87 7.90 7.65
C SER A 88 29.45 7.56 8.11
N THR A 89 28.77 8.51 8.76
CA THR A 89 27.35 8.37 9.14
C THR A 89 26.48 8.08 7.93
N PHE A 90 26.84 8.61 6.75
CA PHE A 90 26.14 8.34 5.49
C PHE A 90 26.27 6.87 5.06
N THR A 91 27.45 6.26 5.22
CA THR A 91 27.65 4.84 4.91
C THR A 91 26.80 3.95 5.80
N LEU A 92 26.74 4.24 7.09
CA LEU A 92 25.91 3.52 8.05
C LEU A 92 24.41 3.70 7.74
N ALA A 93 23.99 4.91 7.42
CA ALA A 93 22.62 5.19 7.01
C ALA A 93 22.20 4.41 5.75
N ARG A 94 23.09 4.35 4.75
CA ARG A 94 22.85 3.55 3.54
C ARG A 94 22.73 2.05 3.83
N MET A 95 23.50 1.53 4.76
CA MET A 95 23.39 0.12 5.17
C MET A 95 22.04 -0.17 5.82
N ILE A 96 21.57 0.68 6.75
CA ILE A 96 20.26 0.54 7.39
C ILE A 96 19.14 0.65 6.35
N LEU A 97 19.23 1.59 5.43
CA LEU A 97 18.22 1.80 4.39
C LEU A 97 18.13 0.60 3.43
N LEU A 98 19.28 0.07 2.98
CA LEU A 98 19.36 -1.12 2.14
C LEU A 98 18.70 -2.33 2.84
N GLN A 99 18.97 -2.50 4.11
CA GLN A 99 18.42 -3.57 4.92
C GLN A 99 16.91 -3.43 5.08
N ALA A 100 16.42 -2.20 5.33
CA ALA A 100 14.99 -1.90 5.41
C ALA A 100 14.26 -2.24 4.09
N PHE A 101 14.83 -1.86 2.96
CA PHE A 101 14.26 -2.19 1.65
C PHE A 101 14.28 -3.69 1.36
N THR A 102 15.36 -4.39 1.69
CA THR A 102 15.44 -5.85 1.50
C THR A 102 14.36 -6.57 2.29
N VAL A 103 14.19 -6.24 3.57
CA VAL A 103 13.14 -6.80 4.43
C VAL A 103 11.76 -6.41 3.89
N GLY A 104 11.60 -5.17 3.44
CA GLY A 104 10.37 -4.69 2.83
C GLY A 104 9.97 -5.48 1.58
N PHE A 105 10.90 -5.75 0.66
CA PHE A 105 10.62 -6.54 -0.54
C PHE A 105 10.27 -7.99 -0.23
N ILE A 106 10.96 -8.62 0.72
CA ILE A 106 10.62 -9.98 1.16
C ILE A 106 9.22 -10.00 1.79
N GLY A 107 8.94 -9.05 2.68
CA GLY A 107 7.62 -8.93 3.33
C GLY A 107 6.50 -8.65 2.31
N TYR A 108 6.76 -7.82 1.30
CA TYR A 108 5.85 -7.56 0.19
C TYR A 108 5.51 -8.84 -0.58
N GLY A 109 6.52 -9.63 -0.96
CA GLY A 109 6.30 -10.88 -1.68
C GLY A 109 5.46 -11.89 -0.88
N ILE A 110 5.77 -12.05 0.40
CA ILE A 110 5.00 -12.93 1.31
C ILE A 110 3.57 -12.39 1.47
N GLY A 111 3.41 -11.09 1.71
CA GLY A 111 2.10 -10.46 1.91
C GLY A 111 1.19 -10.60 0.70
N ILE A 112 1.69 -10.32 -0.51
CA ILE A 112 0.93 -10.52 -1.76
C ILE A 112 0.62 -12.00 -1.96
N GLY A 113 1.60 -12.89 -1.79
CA GLY A 113 1.37 -14.32 -1.96
C GLY A 113 0.24 -14.85 -1.06
N LEU A 114 0.20 -14.43 0.20
CA LEU A 114 -0.87 -14.78 1.12
C LEU A 114 -2.22 -14.15 0.72
N ALA A 115 -2.22 -12.87 0.34
CA ALA A 115 -3.44 -12.16 -0.07
C ALA A 115 -4.04 -12.78 -1.34
N THR A 116 -3.21 -13.06 -2.36
CA THR A 116 -3.63 -13.71 -3.61
C THR A 116 -4.13 -15.12 -3.34
N GLY A 117 -3.41 -15.89 -2.53
CA GLY A 117 -3.81 -17.25 -2.15
C GLY A 117 -5.18 -17.27 -1.46
N PHE A 118 -5.39 -16.38 -0.49
CA PHE A 118 -6.68 -16.23 0.18
C PHE A 118 -7.79 -15.75 -0.77
N GLY A 119 -7.48 -14.80 -1.64
CA GLY A 119 -8.42 -14.28 -2.64
C GLY A 119 -8.91 -15.37 -3.61
N LEU A 120 -8.00 -16.18 -4.12
CA LEU A 120 -8.33 -17.30 -5.02
C LEU A 120 -9.15 -18.39 -4.31
N LEU A 121 -8.81 -18.72 -3.07
CA LEU A 121 -9.60 -19.67 -2.28
C LEU A 121 -11.03 -19.17 -2.05
N SER A 122 -11.18 -17.88 -1.72
CA SER A 122 -12.49 -17.24 -1.54
C SER A 122 -13.32 -17.24 -2.83
N ALA A 123 -12.71 -16.91 -3.96
CA ALA A 123 -13.38 -16.91 -5.26
C ALA A 123 -13.85 -18.32 -5.66
N ASN A 124 -13.03 -19.34 -5.43
CA ASN A 124 -13.38 -20.73 -5.75
C ASN A 124 -14.48 -21.32 -4.83
N SER A 125 -14.64 -20.77 -3.63
CA SER A 125 -15.66 -21.21 -2.66
C SER A 125 -17.01 -20.50 -2.83
N GLY A 126 -17.22 -19.79 -3.94
CA GLY A 126 -18.46 -19.03 -4.20
C GLY A 126 -18.57 -17.72 -3.43
N GLY A 127 -17.45 -17.22 -2.90
CA GLY A 127 -17.34 -15.91 -2.25
C GLY A 127 -17.28 -14.74 -3.23
N LEU A 128 -16.74 -13.63 -2.78
CA LEU A 128 -16.60 -12.42 -3.60
C LEU A 128 -15.61 -12.65 -4.77
N PRO A 129 -15.90 -12.16 -5.97
CA PRO A 129 -14.97 -12.23 -7.08
C PRO A 129 -13.69 -11.47 -6.73
N PHE A 130 -12.55 -12.15 -6.83
CA PHE A 130 -11.24 -11.58 -6.57
C PHE A 130 -10.60 -11.17 -7.90
N VAL A 131 -10.30 -9.88 -8.03
CA VAL A 131 -9.59 -9.32 -9.19
C VAL A 131 -8.37 -8.58 -8.70
N GLU A 132 -7.21 -9.10 -9.03
CA GLU A 132 -5.93 -8.48 -8.71
C GLU A 132 -5.50 -7.53 -9.83
N THR A 133 -5.49 -6.24 -9.53
CA THR A 133 -5.10 -5.22 -10.51
C THR A 133 -3.65 -4.82 -10.27
N TRP A 134 -2.80 -4.80 -11.33
CA TRP A 134 -1.38 -4.42 -11.23
C TRP A 134 -1.16 -3.03 -10.61
N GLN A 135 -2.10 -2.11 -10.80
CA GLN A 135 -2.09 -0.77 -10.18
C GLN A 135 -2.15 -0.84 -8.65
N LEU A 136 -2.97 -1.75 -8.11
CA LEU A 136 -3.09 -1.98 -6.67
C LEU A 136 -1.77 -2.53 -6.11
N LEU A 137 -1.13 -3.47 -6.81
CA LEU A 137 0.18 -3.99 -6.43
C LEU A 137 1.23 -2.89 -6.35
N LEU A 138 1.27 -1.99 -7.33
CA LEU A 138 2.19 -0.85 -7.32
C LEU A 138 1.91 0.12 -6.16
N ILE A 139 0.64 0.44 -5.89
CA ILE A 139 0.27 1.34 -4.78
C ILE A 139 0.72 0.75 -3.45
N VAL A 140 0.47 -0.55 -3.23
CA VAL A 140 0.89 -1.25 -2.01
C VAL A 140 2.41 -1.27 -1.89
N LEU A 141 3.15 -1.51 -2.98
CA LEU A 141 4.61 -1.47 -3.00
C LEU A 141 5.13 -0.09 -2.61
N ILE A 142 4.60 0.97 -3.21
CA ILE A 142 5.01 2.35 -2.91
C ILE A 142 4.71 2.71 -1.45
N ALA A 143 3.53 2.34 -0.95
CA ALA A 143 3.15 2.56 0.45
C ALA A 143 4.10 1.83 1.41
N LEU A 144 4.43 0.58 1.13
CA LEU A 144 5.35 -0.22 1.93
C LEU A 144 6.78 0.35 1.92
N LEU A 145 7.29 0.73 0.74
CA LEU A 145 8.60 1.39 0.63
C LEU A 145 8.62 2.71 1.41
N GLY A 146 7.53 3.46 1.41
CA GLY A 146 7.35 4.65 2.22
C GLY A 146 7.46 4.36 3.73
N ILE A 147 6.76 3.32 4.20
CA ILE A 147 6.85 2.87 5.61
C ILE A 147 8.29 2.49 5.96
N CYS A 148 8.96 1.69 5.13
CA CYS A 148 10.34 1.27 5.35
C CYS A 148 11.30 2.47 5.41
N ALA A 149 11.15 3.44 4.49
CA ALA A 149 11.95 4.65 4.46
C ALA A 149 11.74 5.51 5.71
N CYS A 150 10.49 5.76 6.13
CA CYS A 150 10.17 6.51 7.34
C CYS A 150 10.75 5.84 8.59
N SER A 151 10.58 4.52 8.72
CA SER A 151 11.11 3.73 9.84
C SER A 151 12.64 3.75 9.90
N ALA A 152 13.29 3.61 8.75
CA ALA A 152 14.75 3.71 8.64
C ALA A 152 15.27 5.10 9.00
N LEU A 153 14.57 6.17 8.58
CA LEU A 153 14.94 7.54 8.91
C LEU A 153 14.92 7.80 10.43
N ILE A 154 13.90 7.30 11.14
CA ILE A 154 13.81 7.42 12.60
C ILE A 154 15.05 6.76 13.25
N SER A 155 15.43 5.56 12.79
CA SER A 155 16.60 4.84 13.26
C SER A 155 17.93 5.57 12.95
N ILE A 156 18.05 6.15 11.76
CA ILE A 156 19.23 6.90 11.33
C ILE A 156 19.42 8.19 12.15
N VAL A 157 18.34 8.93 12.42
CA VAL A 157 18.39 10.14 13.25
C VAL A 157 18.92 9.81 14.64
N LYS A 158 18.53 8.67 15.22
CA LYS A 158 19.05 8.23 16.51
C LYS A 158 20.52 7.85 16.44
N LEU A 159 20.93 7.12 15.40
CA LEU A 159 22.32 6.76 15.17
C LEU A 159 23.22 8.01 14.99
N ALA A 160 22.73 9.03 14.29
CA ALA A 160 23.47 10.27 14.08
C ALA A 160 23.74 11.06 15.37
N ARG A 161 22.81 10.97 16.34
CA ARG A 161 22.93 11.65 17.66
C ARG A 161 23.81 10.90 18.67
N LEU A 162 24.30 9.72 18.31
CA LEU A 162 25.22 8.97 19.20
C LEU A 162 26.61 9.60 19.22
N GLU A 163 27.02 10.00 20.40
CA GLU A 163 28.40 10.35 20.66
C GLU A 163 29.26 9.07 20.73
N PRO A 164 30.42 9.02 20.04
CA PRO A 164 31.30 7.84 20.05
C PRO A 164 31.76 7.40 21.45
N ALA A 165 31.72 8.32 22.43
CA ALA A 165 32.14 8.09 23.81
C ALA A 165 31.26 7.07 24.58
N ILE A 166 30.04 6.80 24.17
CA ILE A 166 29.13 5.87 24.86
C ILE A 166 29.53 4.40 24.63
N VAL A 167 30.30 4.12 23.58
CA VAL A 167 30.70 2.76 23.19
C VAL A 167 31.85 2.22 24.08
N PHE A 168 32.57 3.09 24.78
CA PHE A 168 33.74 2.74 25.60
C PHE A 168 33.46 2.74 27.11
N ARG A 169 32.22 2.78 27.52
CA ARG A 169 31.79 2.71 28.92
C ARG A 169 31.18 1.37 29.28
#